data_6b6bd5cf36f396c4b67e67b507a7f60b
#
_entry.id   6b6bd5cf36f396c4b67e67b507a7f60b
#
_cell.length_a   1.000
_cell.length_b   1.000
_cell.length_c   1.000
_cell.angle_alpha   90.00
_cell.angle_beta   90.00
_cell.angle_gamma   90.00
#
_symmetry.space_group_name_H-M   'P 1'
#
loop_
_entity.id
_entity.type
_entity.pdbx_description
1 polymer ?
#
loop_
_entity_poly.entity_id
_entity_poly.type
_entity_poly.pdbx_seq_one_letter_code
_entity_poly.pdbx_strand_id
1 'polypeptide(L)'
;MNKISIAATAASLLWGISILNASATESPYARLESLDKRFDALIAPDAKIEKIADDLKWSEGPLWDASTKSLLFSDIPNNVIMRWHPDKGVTRFLERSGYTGAAPFTGYEPGSNGLTFDLDGHLTLCQHGDRRISRREADGTMVPLAVGYNGKKLNSPNDLVFDNHGALYFTDPPFGLPKQFNDPGKELPFNAVFRVAPDGTISAVATELEAPNGLGFSPDYKTLYVANARAALPIWKAYAVQPDGSLDKGRVFADSSSLYKEGDGVPDGLKVDIHGNVFATGPGGVLVYSPEGTLLGRILTGVPTSNVAFGEKGSTLFITANHRVLRVRTLTRGVPLPRRK
;
A
#
# COMPACT_ATOMS: atom_id res chain seq x y z
N MET A 1 70.45 55.16 -35.27
CA MET A 1 69.08 55.61 -34.91
C MET A 1 68.19 54.36 -34.92
N ASN A 2 68.09 53.64 -33.86
CA ASN A 2 67.30 52.41 -33.79
C ASN A 2 65.98 52.67 -33.10
N LYS A 3 64.89 52.42 -33.77
CA LYS A 3 63.55 52.45 -33.21
C LYS A 3 63.24 51.07 -32.61
N ILE A 4 62.97 51.01 -31.33
CA ILE A 4 62.53 49.82 -30.59
C ILE A 4 60.98 49.86 -30.64
N SER A 5 60.38 48.82 -31.16
CA SER A 5 58.95 48.60 -31.21
C SER A 5 58.58 47.65 -30.01
N ILE A 6 57.72 48.13 -29.13
CA ILE A 6 57.22 47.32 -28.00
C ILE A 6 55.88 46.74 -28.47
N ALA A 7 55.83 45.42 -28.58
CA ALA A 7 54.58 44.67 -28.79
C ALA A 7 53.96 44.34 -27.44
N ALA A 8 52.72 44.82 -27.21
CA ALA A 8 51.90 44.49 -26.05
C ALA A 8 51.07 43.21 -26.36
N THR A 9 51.35 42.17 -25.61
CA THR A 9 50.57 40.91 -25.66
C THR A 9 49.43 40.97 -24.63
N ALA A 10 48.22 41.03 -25.14
CA ALA A 10 47.00 40.92 -24.31
C ALA A 10 46.71 39.44 -24.03
N ALA A 11 46.80 39.03 -22.79
CA ALA A 11 46.38 37.69 -22.32
C ALA A 11 44.89 37.73 -21.93
N SER A 12 44.06 37.08 -22.71
CA SER A 12 42.63 36.87 -22.41
C SER A 12 42.49 35.69 -21.44
N LEU A 13 42.12 35.95 -20.18
CA LEU A 13 41.69 34.94 -19.23
C LEU A 13 40.25 34.50 -19.59
N LEU A 14 40.09 33.31 -20.18
CA LEU A 14 38.83 32.60 -20.27
C LEU A 14 38.55 31.91 -18.92
N TRP A 15 37.60 32.45 -18.16
CA TRP A 15 36.99 31.76 -17.05
C TRP A 15 36.03 30.69 -17.56
N GLY A 16 36.47 29.43 -17.55
CA GLY A 16 35.60 28.28 -17.78
C GLY A 16 34.70 28.07 -16.58
N ILE A 17 33.43 28.42 -16.72
CA ILE A 17 32.38 27.99 -15.76
C ILE A 17 32.15 26.50 -15.97
N SER A 18 32.78 25.67 -15.14
CA SER A 18 32.41 24.25 -15.04
C SER A 18 31.05 24.18 -14.34
N ILE A 19 29.99 23.97 -15.12
CA ILE A 19 28.70 23.54 -14.60
C ILE A 19 28.92 22.10 -14.11
N LEU A 20 29.11 21.95 -12.80
CA LEU A 20 29.00 20.65 -12.14
C LEU A 20 27.54 20.22 -12.29
N ASN A 21 27.25 19.39 -13.30
CA ASN A 21 26.06 18.57 -13.31
C ASN A 21 26.15 17.66 -12.08
N ALA A 22 25.48 18.05 -11.00
CA ALA A 22 25.22 17.15 -9.90
C ALA A 22 24.35 16.01 -10.46
N SER A 23 24.98 14.92 -10.84
CA SER A 23 24.31 13.66 -11.11
C SER A 23 23.52 13.34 -9.85
N ALA A 24 22.18 13.42 -9.92
CA ALA A 24 21.33 12.90 -8.87
C ALA A 24 21.76 11.44 -8.67
N THR A 25 22.33 11.11 -7.52
CA THR A 25 22.72 9.75 -7.17
C THR A 25 21.43 8.94 -7.13
N GLU A 26 21.23 8.04 -8.10
CA GLU A 26 20.10 7.11 -8.12
C GLU A 26 20.03 6.40 -6.77
N SER A 27 18.83 6.30 -6.21
CA SER A 27 18.63 5.55 -4.98
C SER A 27 19.01 4.09 -5.21
N PRO A 28 19.83 3.48 -4.34
CA PRO A 28 20.18 2.05 -4.49
C PRO A 28 18.99 1.13 -4.19
N TYR A 29 17.84 1.67 -3.79
CA TYR A 29 16.68 0.89 -3.33
C TYR A 29 15.52 0.87 -4.31
N ALA A 30 15.41 1.90 -5.17
CA ALA A 30 14.34 2.00 -6.14
C ALA A 30 14.67 3.10 -7.16
N ARG A 31 14.03 3.05 -8.33
CA ARG A 31 14.12 4.09 -9.36
C ARG A 31 12.74 4.50 -9.85
N LEU A 32 12.62 5.75 -10.29
CA LEU A 32 11.42 6.27 -10.93
C LEU A 32 11.48 5.97 -12.43
N GLU A 33 10.34 5.65 -13.01
CA GLU A 33 10.16 5.48 -14.44
C GLU A 33 8.92 6.24 -14.88
N SER A 34 9.12 7.38 -15.54
CA SER A 34 8.05 8.19 -16.11
C SER A 34 7.70 7.66 -17.50
N LEU A 35 6.44 7.29 -17.70
CA LEU A 35 5.90 6.81 -18.97
C LEU A 35 4.96 7.84 -19.62
N ASP A 36 4.44 8.77 -18.80
CA ASP A 36 3.56 9.86 -19.21
C ASP A 36 3.93 11.11 -18.38
N LYS A 37 3.93 12.29 -19.01
CA LYS A 37 4.27 13.58 -18.33
C LYS A 37 3.41 13.88 -17.09
N ARG A 38 2.22 13.30 -17.00
CA ARG A 38 1.36 13.40 -15.81
C ARG A 38 1.99 12.77 -14.58
N PHE A 39 2.87 11.76 -14.74
CA PHE A 39 3.61 11.18 -13.63
C PHE A 39 4.53 12.19 -12.94
N ASP A 40 5.20 13.03 -13.73
CA ASP A 40 6.13 14.06 -13.21
C ASP A 40 5.41 15.15 -12.39
N ALA A 41 4.10 15.32 -12.62
CA ALA A 41 3.25 16.17 -11.80
C ALA A 41 2.82 15.52 -10.47
N LEU A 42 3.00 14.20 -10.32
CA LEU A 42 2.69 13.45 -9.11
C LEU A 42 3.93 13.17 -8.25
N ILE A 43 5.06 12.91 -8.90
CA ILE A 43 6.36 12.65 -8.26
C ILE A 43 7.43 13.37 -9.08
N ALA A 44 8.18 14.27 -8.44
CA ALA A 44 9.25 14.98 -9.13
C ALA A 44 10.30 13.99 -9.69
N PRO A 45 10.83 14.19 -10.90
CA PRO A 45 11.81 13.28 -11.50
C PRO A 45 13.08 13.06 -10.67
N ASP A 46 13.44 14.04 -9.84
CA ASP A 46 14.58 14.03 -8.94
C ASP A 46 14.21 13.68 -7.49
N ALA A 47 12.97 13.21 -7.24
CA ALA A 47 12.51 12.84 -5.91
C ALA A 47 13.38 11.71 -5.34
N LYS A 48 13.89 11.93 -4.13
CA LYS A 48 14.72 10.96 -3.43
C LYS A 48 13.87 9.87 -2.81
N ILE A 49 14.25 8.60 -3.06
CA ILE A 49 13.65 7.44 -2.41
C ILE A 49 14.57 7.00 -1.28
N GLU A 50 14.04 7.00 -0.06
CA GLU A 50 14.77 6.69 1.15
C GLU A 50 14.29 5.36 1.74
N LYS A 51 15.22 4.54 2.24
CA LYS A 51 14.92 3.37 3.05
C LYS A 51 14.79 3.79 4.52
N ILE A 52 13.66 3.52 5.15
CA ILE A 52 13.35 3.90 6.54
C ILE A 52 13.27 2.72 7.50
N ALA A 53 13.12 1.51 6.99
CA ALA A 53 13.19 0.25 7.75
C ALA A 53 13.81 -0.85 6.89
N ASP A 54 14.41 -1.85 7.53
CA ASP A 54 15.03 -3.02 6.91
C ASP A 54 14.95 -4.22 7.86
N ASP A 55 15.46 -5.37 7.42
CA ASP A 55 15.56 -6.61 8.20
C ASP A 55 14.20 -7.18 8.65
N LEU A 56 13.14 -6.87 7.91
CA LEU A 56 11.81 -7.44 8.09
C LEU A 56 11.71 -8.79 7.37
N LYS A 57 10.73 -9.61 7.73
CA LYS A 57 10.46 -10.84 6.98
C LYS A 57 9.50 -10.63 5.82
N TRP A 58 8.41 -9.90 6.07
CA TRP A 58 7.47 -9.46 5.04
C TRP A 58 6.69 -8.27 5.58
N SER A 59 7.05 -7.07 5.08
CA SER A 59 6.40 -5.82 5.48
C SER A 59 5.09 -5.62 4.74
N GLU A 60 4.04 -5.19 5.46
CA GLU A 60 2.68 -4.99 4.94
C GLU A 60 1.90 -3.94 5.72
N GLY A 61 0.70 -3.61 5.25
CA GLY A 61 -0.29 -2.80 5.94
C GLY A 61 0.23 -1.44 6.42
N PRO A 62 0.93 -0.66 5.61
CA PRO A 62 1.46 0.61 6.06
C PRO A 62 0.32 1.59 6.38
N LEU A 63 0.40 2.25 7.54
CA LEU A 63 -0.58 3.20 8.02
C LEU A 63 0.11 4.38 8.70
N TRP A 64 -0.13 5.59 8.21
CA TRP A 64 0.38 6.79 8.86
C TRP A 64 -0.50 7.22 10.03
N ASP A 65 0.07 7.24 11.23
CA ASP A 65 -0.54 7.82 12.40
C ASP A 65 -0.12 9.29 12.54
N ALA A 66 -1.03 10.18 12.17
CA ALA A 66 -0.79 11.62 12.23
C ALA A 66 -0.70 12.15 13.67
N SER A 67 -1.30 11.47 14.64
CA SER A 67 -1.29 11.87 16.05
C SER A 67 0.09 11.70 16.68
N THR A 68 0.77 10.62 16.35
CA THR A 68 2.12 10.29 16.83
C THR A 68 3.21 10.61 15.80
N LYS A 69 2.84 11.09 14.60
CA LYS A 69 3.74 11.37 13.47
C LYS A 69 4.62 10.16 13.13
N SER A 70 4.04 8.98 13.13
CA SER A 70 4.75 7.72 12.89
C SER A 70 4.04 6.86 11.85
N LEU A 71 4.80 5.98 11.21
CA LEU A 71 4.26 4.94 10.34
C LEU A 71 4.12 3.65 11.14
N LEU A 72 2.93 3.08 11.14
CA LEU A 72 2.69 1.70 11.57
C LEU A 72 2.76 0.79 10.34
N PHE A 73 3.28 -0.41 10.50
CA PHE A 73 3.27 -1.44 9.45
C PHE A 73 3.39 -2.83 10.07
N SER A 74 2.81 -3.81 9.43
CA SER A 74 2.88 -5.23 9.86
C SER A 74 4.18 -5.86 9.37
N ASP A 75 4.81 -6.70 10.20
CA ASP A 75 5.77 -7.72 9.79
C ASP A 75 5.10 -9.07 10.03
N ILE A 76 4.42 -9.57 8.99
CA ILE A 76 3.42 -10.63 9.10
C ILE A 76 4.02 -11.93 9.66
N PRO A 77 5.16 -12.47 9.13
CA PRO A 77 5.70 -13.72 9.63
C PRO A 77 6.22 -13.63 11.07
N ASN A 78 6.59 -12.43 11.51
CA ASN A 78 7.02 -12.18 12.89
C ASN A 78 5.86 -11.93 13.85
N ASN A 79 4.62 -11.86 13.36
CA ASN A 79 3.40 -11.62 14.14
C ASN A 79 3.45 -10.31 14.95
N VAL A 80 3.97 -9.24 14.35
CA VAL A 80 4.14 -7.94 15.01
C VAL A 80 3.68 -6.80 14.12
N ILE A 81 3.20 -5.72 14.75
CA ILE A 81 3.13 -4.40 14.13
C ILE A 81 4.36 -3.62 14.58
N MET A 82 5.09 -3.08 13.61
CA MET A 82 6.22 -2.21 13.81
C MET A 82 5.77 -0.75 13.75
N ARG A 83 6.55 0.13 14.36
CA ARG A 83 6.39 1.58 14.28
C ARG A 83 7.72 2.20 13.87
N TRP A 84 7.70 3.02 12.82
CA TRP A 84 8.80 3.90 12.48
C TRP A 84 8.45 5.34 12.86
N HIS A 85 9.39 6.04 13.51
CA HIS A 85 9.29 7.46 13.81
C HIS A 85 10.58 8.16 13.32
N PRO A 86 10.50 9.36 12.71
CA PRO A 86 11.66 10.05 12.14
C PRO A 86 12.85 10.19 13.10
N ASP A 87 12.56 10.48 14.39
CA ASP A 87 13.59 10.74 15.40
C ASP A 87 13.99 9.49 16.21
N LYS A 88 13.17 8.44 16.21
CA LYS A 88 13.35 7.27 17.09
C LYS A 88 13.67 5.97 16.33
N GLY A 89 13.60 6.01 14.98
CA GLY A 89 13.76 4.83 14.15
C GLY A 89 12.61 3.83 14.30
N VAL A 90 12.92 2.54 14.09
CA VAL A 90 11.96 1.44 14.10
C VAL A 90 11.88 0.80 15.49
N THR A 91 10.66 0.59 15.97
CA THR A 91 10.35 -0.09 17.24
C THR A 91 9.17 -1.04 17.07
N ARG A 92 9.01 -2.01 17.97
CA ARG A 92 7.80 -2.82 18.02
C ARG A 92 6.66 -2.03 18.65
N PHE A 93 5.49 -2.08 18.02
CA PHE A 93 4.29 -1.41 18.50
C PHE A 93 3.29 -2.37 19.13
N LEU A 94 3.04 -3.51 18.49
CA LEU A 94 2.11 -4.54 18.98
C LEU A 94 2.66 -5.92 18.64
N GLU A 95 2.87 -6.74 19.68
CA GLU A 95 3.22 -8.15 19.52
C GLU A 95 1.95 -9.01 19.45
N ARG A 96 2.05 -10.19 18.83
CA ARG A 96 0.92 -11.11 18.60
C ARG A 96 -0.23 -10.39 17.88
N SER A 97 0.13 -9.64 16.85
CA SER A 97 -0.78 -8.75 16.15
C SER A 97 -1.89 -9.47 15.38
N GLY A 98 -1.65 -10.70 14.92
CA GLY A 98 -2.60 -11.50 14.14
C GLY A 98 -3.02 -12.78 14.86
N TYR A 99 -2.07 -13.66 15.20
CA TYR A 99 -2.35 -14.88 15.93
C TYR A 99 -2.15 -14.70 17.43
N THR A 100 -3.21 -14.92 18.18
CA THR A 100 -3.24 -14.76 19.65
C THR A 100 -3.35 -16.11 20.40
N GLY A 101 -3.45 -17.25 19.69
CA GLY A 101 -3.53 -18.58 20.26
C GLY A 101 -2.29 -18.98 21.06
N ALA A 102 -2.44 -19.94 22.00
CA ALA A 102 -1.34 -20.44 22.82
C ALA A 102 -0.48 -21.49 22.07
N ALA A 103 -1.07 -22.25 21.16
CA ALA A 103 -0.35 -23.24 20.36
C ALA A 103 0.52 -22.55 19.29
N PRO A 104 1.63 -23.17 18.84
CA PRO A 104 2.39 -22.68 17.70
C PRO A 104 1.51 -22.53 16.46
N PHE A 105 1.67 -21.44 15.74
CA PHE A 105 1.02 -21.26 14.44
C PHE A 105 1.69 -22.14 13.39
N THR A 106 0.91 -22.87 12.60
CA THR A 106 1.43 -23.83 11.62
C THR A 106 1.62 -23.26 10.22
N GLY A 107 1.15 -22.02 9.96
CA GLY A 107 1.27 -21.32 8.69
C GLY A 107 2.48 -20.39 8.63
N TYR A 108 2.59 -19.67 7.53
CA TYR A 108 3.67 -18.71 7.31
C TYR A 108 3.30 -17.28 7.75
N GLU A 109 2.02 -16.93 7.75
CA GLU A 109 1.51 -15.59 7.99
C GLU A 109 0.64 -15.48 9.25
N PRO A 110 1.21 -15.61 10.46
CA PRO A 110 0.44 -15.50 11.70
C PRO A 110 -0.01 -14.07 12.03
N GLY A 111 0.69 -13.06 11.52
CA GLY A 111 0.56 -11.66 11.93
C GLY A 111 -0.70 -10.96 11.43
N SER A 112 -0.83 -9.70 11.83
CA SER A 112 -1.73 -8.78 11.14
C SER A 112 -1.22 -8.53 9.72
N ASN A 113 -2.14 -8.18 8.79
CA ASN A 113 -1.81 -7.71 7.46
C ASN A 113 -2.23 -6.23 7.34
N GLY A 114 -3.32 -5.89 6.65
CA GLY A 114 -3.79 -4.53 6.46
C GLY A 114 -4.13 -3.82 7.78
N LEU A 115 -3.81 -2.54 7.85
CA LEU A 115 -4.09 -1.65 8.97
C LEU A 115 -4.83 -0.40 8.47
N THR A 116 -5.79 0.08 9.25
CA THR A 116 -6.42 1.38 9.02
C THR A 116 -6.90 1.98 10.34
N PHE A 117 -7.32 3.24 10.34
CA PHE A 117 -8.07 3.83 11.43
C PHE A 117 -9.56 3.87 11.07
N ASP A 118 -10.43 3.58 12.05
CA ASP A 118 -11.85 3.85 11.93
C ASP A 118 -12.16 5.37 11.99
N LEU A 119 -13.42 5.75 11.86
CA LEU A 119 -13.83 7.15 11.86
C LEU A 119 -13.56 7.87 13.19
N ASP A 120 -13.41 7.13 14.28
CA ASP A 120 -13.13 7.64 15.62
C ASP A 120 -11.62 7.63 15.95
N GLY A 121 -10.79 7.10 15.03
CA GLY A 121 -9.33 7.05 15.15
C GLY A 121 -8.81 5.80 15.87
N HIS A 122 -9.63 4.76 16.07
CA HIS A 122 -9.16 3.48 16.60
C HIS A 122 -8.48 2.65 15.54
N LEU A 123 -7.34 2.05 15.88
CA LEU A 123 -6.63 1.14 15.00
C LEU A 123 -7.49 -0.10 14.72
N THR A 124 -7.78 -0.33 13.44
CA THR A 124 -8.48 -1.52 12.95
C THR A 124 -7.53 -2.33 12.08
N LEU A 125 -7.50 -3.65 12.24
CA LEU A 125 -6.51 -4.52 11.62
C LEU A 125 -7.10 -5.85 11.15
N CYS A 126 -6.54 -6.35 10.06
CA CYS A 126 -6.76 -7.69 9.55
C CYS A 126 -5.86 -8.67 10.32
N GLN A 127 -6.43 -9.60 11.08
CA GLN A 127 -5.68 -10.62 11.84
C GLN A 127 -5.71 -11.94 11.05
N HIS A 128 -4.65 -12.22 10.26
CA HIS A 128 -4.57 -13.45 9.47
C HIS A 128 -4.70 -14.70 10.33
N GLY A 129 -3.87 -14.80 11.38
CA GLY A 129 -3.80 -16.00 12.21
C GLY A 129 -5.08 -16.29 13.00
N ASP A 130 -5.78 -15.26 13.47
CA ASP A 130 -7.06 -15.39 14.17
C ASP A 130 -8.27 -15.36 13.21
N ARG A 131 -8.04 -15.11 11.91
CA ARG A 131 -9.07 -15.11 10.84
C ARG A 131 -10.21 -14.15 11.13
N ARG A 132 -9.87 -12.90 11.50
CA ARG A 132 -10.87 -11.88 11.87
C ARG A 132 -10.40 -10.46 11.58
N ILE A 133 -11.34 -9.52 11.56
CA ILE A 133 -11.06 -8.09 11.70
C ILE A 133 -11.29 -7.69 13.16
N SER A 134 -10.35 -6.96 13.72
CA SER A 134 -10.47 -6.41 15.07
C SER A 134 -10.16 -4.93 15.12
N ARG A 135 -10.80 -4.24 16.06
CA ARG A 135 -10.52 -2.86 16.44
C ARG A 135 -9.78 -2.86 17.78
N ARG A 136 -8.72 -2.06 17.87
CA ARG A 136 -7.98 -1.86 19.11
C ARG A 136 -8.50 -0.62 19.84
N GLU A 137 -9.04 -0.81 21.04
CA GLU A 137 -9.50 0.27 21.90
C GLU A 137 -8.34 1.05 22.55
N ALA A 138 -8.65 2.20 23.15
CA ALA A 138 -7.65 3.05 23.80
C ALA A 138 -6.91 2.36 24.95
N ASP A 139 -7.59 1.46 25.67
CA ASP A 139 -7.00 0.64 26.75
C ASP A 139 -6.18 -0.55 26.26
N GLY A 140 -6.12 -0.75 24.92
CA GLY A 140 -5.43 -1.86 24.28
C GLY A 140 -6.29 -3.10 24.04
N THR A 141 -7.54 -3.14 24.50
CA THR A 141 -8.46 -4.25 24.26
C THR A 141 -8.73 -4.42 22.77
N MET A 142 -8.77 -5.68 22.30
CA MET A 142 -9.10 -6.03 20.93
C MET A 142 -10.56 -6.44 20.82
N VAL A 143 -11.37 -5.63 20.13
CA VAL A 143 -12.79 -5.88 19.88
C VAL A 143 -12.96 -6.43 18.46
N PRO A 144 -13.48 -7.67 18.28
CA PRO A 144 -13.72 -8.22 16.96
C PRO A 144 -14.88 -7.49 16.26
N LEU A 145 -14.67 -7.10 15.00
CA LEU A 145 -15.67 -6.48 14.13
C LEU A 145 -16.28 -7.49 13.14
N ALA A 146 -15.47 -8.44 12.68
CA ALA A 146 -15.92 -9.53 11.79
C ALA A 146 -15.12 -10.80 12.09
N VAL A 147 -15.81 -11.90 12.39
CA VAL A 147 -15.19 -13.20 12.73
C VAL A 147 -15.64 -14.33 11.79
N GLY A 148 -16.65 -14.11 10.98
CA GLY A 148 -17.22 -15.11 10.09
C GLY A 148 -18.36 -14.58 9.25
N TYR A 149 -18.84 -15.44 8.34
CA TYR A 149 -19.96 -15.16 7.47
C TYR A 149 -20.84 -16.41 7.32
N ASN A 150 -22.14 -16.29 7.56
CA ASN A 150 -23.11 -17.39 7.49
C ASN A 150 -22.68 -18.62 8.31
N GLY A 151 -22.21 -18.40 9.56
CA GLY A 151 -21.80 -19.47 10.47
C GLY A 151 -20.44 -20.13 10.14
N LYS A 152 -19.73 -19.65 9.13
CA LYS A 152 -18.39 -20.09 8.73
C LYS A 152 -17.33 -19.06 9.07
N LYS A 153 -16.13 -19.52 9.41
CA LYS A 153 -14.99 -18.63 9.63
C LYS A 153 -14.58 -17.93 8.32
N LEU A 154 -14.11 -16.68 8.45
CA LEU A 154 -13.43 -16.00 7.35
C LEU A 154 -12.20 -16.80 6.89
N ASN A 155 -11.71 -16.55 5.68
CA ASN A 155 -10.47 -17.19 5.20
C ASN A 155 -9.26 -16.64 5.96
N SER A 156 -8.80 -15.47 5.61
CA SER A 156 -7.78 -14.69 6.31
C SER A 156 -7.84 -13.24 5.84
N PRO A 157 -8.60 -12.38 6.51
CA PRO A 157 -8.77 -10.99 6.09
C PRO A 157 -7.43 -10.32 5.81
N ASN A 158 -7.33 -9.65 4.63
CA ASN A 158 -6.04 -9.19 4.11
C ASN A 158 -5.89 -7.67 4.18
N ASP A 159 -6.69 -6.89 3.45
CA ASP A 159 -6.66 -5.42 3.49
C ASP A 159 -8.05 -4.85 3.75
N LEU A 160 -8.12 -3.58 4.20
CA LEU A 160 -9.36 -3.00 4.69
C LEU A 160 -9.40 -1.48 4.51
N VAL A 161 -10.62 -0.96 4.31
CA VAL A 161 -10.87 0.48 4.19
C VAL A 161 -12.27 0.82 4.71
N PHE A 162 -12.42 1.96 5.39
CA PHE A 162 -13.73 2.51 5.75
C PHE A 162 -14.23 3.46 4.67
N ASP A 163 -15.54 3.45 4.42
CA ASP A 163 -16.18 4.54 3.70
C ASP A 163 -16.45 5.74 4.63
N ASN A 164 -16.93 6.84 4.06
CA ASN A 164 -17.24 8.07 4.80
C ASN A 164 -18.52 8.00 5.64
N HIS A 165 -19.24 6.87 5.62
CA HIS A 165 -20.43 6.57 6.42
C HIS A 165 -20.14 5.58 7.56
N GLY A 166 -18.92 5.06 7.65
CA GLY A 166 -18.46 4.14 8.68
C GLY A 166 -18.68 2.66 8.35
N ALA A 167 -19.06 2.33 7.14
CA ALA A 167 -19.03 0.94 6.70
C ALA A 167 -17.58 0.51 6.38
N LEU A 168 -17.21 -0.66 6.85
CA LEU A 168 -15.91 -1.27 6.61
C LEU A 168 -15.99 -2.23 5.43
N TYR A 169 -15.08 -2.06 4.45
CA TYR A 169 -14.87 -3.02 3.37
C TYR A 169 -13.52 -3.70 3.59
N PHE A 170 -13.48 -5.02 3.42
CA PHE A 170 -12.24 -5.78 3.56
C PHE A 170 -12.20 -6.95 2.58
N THR A 171 -11.00 -7.37 2.22
CA THR A 171 -10.74 -8.53 1.38
C THR A 171 -10.41 -9.75 2.22
N ASP A 172 -10.84 -10.94 1.76
CA ASP A 172 -10.69 -12.19 2.51
C ASP A 172 -10.14 -13.34 1.64
N PRO A 173 -8.92 -13.22 1.10
CA PRO A 173 -8.23 -14.32 0.44
C PRO A 173 -7.67 -15.31 1.47
N PRO A 174 -7.22 -16.51 1.08
CA PRO A 174 -6.76 -17.53 2.02
C PRO A 174 -5.24 -17.49 2.31
N PHE A 175 -4.53 -16.36 2.11
CA PHE A 175 -3.06 -16.30 2.25
C PHE A 175 -2.57 -16.62 3.66
N GLY A 176 -3.32 -16.23 4.70
CA GLY A 176 -2.99 -16.52 6.10
C GLY A 176 -3.31 -17.96 6.53
N LEU A 177 -3.96 -18.77 5.68
CA LEU A 177 -4.15 -20.19 5.96
C LEU A 177 -2.87 -21.00 5.69
N PRO A 178 -2.54 -22.05 6.49
CA PRO A 178 -1.29 -22.80 6.33
C PRO A 178 -1.03 -23.36 4.94
N LYS A 179 -2.05 -23.80 4.22
CA LYS A 179 -1.97 -24.31 2.84
C LYS A 179 -2.71 -23.42 1.85
N GLN A 180 -2.98 -22.18 2.24
CA GLN A 180 -3.61 -21.15 1.41
C GLN A 180 -4.88 -21.66 0.68
N PHE A 181 -4.92 -21.58 -0.64
CA PHE A 181 -6.07 -21.98 -1.47
C PHE A 181 -6.48 -23.45 -1.31
N ASN A 182 -5.54 -24.31 -0.93
CA ASN A 182 -5.71 -25.74 -0.75
C ASN A 182 -5.83 -26.15 0.73
N ASP A 183 -6.02 -25.19 1.63
CA ASP A 183 -6.11 -25.48 3.06
C ASP A 183 -7.43 -26.17 3.41
N PRO A 184 -7.40 -27.33 4.08
CA PRO A 184 -8.62 -28.04 4.50
C PRO A 184 -9.44 -27.26 5.55
N GLY A 185 -8.82 -26.30 6.24
CA GLY A 185 -9.50 -25.40 7.18
C GLY A 185 -10.22 -24.22 6.51
N LYS A 186 -10.15 -24.10 5.17
CA LYS A 186 -10.91 -23.11 4.41
C LYS A 186 -12.40 -23.50 4.39
N GLU A 187 -13.24 -22.75 5.14
CA GLU A 187 -14.66 -23.05 5.30
C GLU A 187 -15.56 -22.40 4.24
N LEU A 188 -15.20 -21.17 3.80
CA LEU A 188 -15.92 -20.46 2.75
C LEU A 188 -15.56 -21.04 1.39
N PRO A 189 -16.54 -21.31 0.50
CA PRO A 189 -16.28 -21.87 -0.84
C PRO A 189 -15.73 -20.85 -1.84
N PHE A 190 -15.61 -19.58 -1.44
CA PHE A 190 -15.14 -18.46 -2.25
C PHE A 190 -14.16 -17.59 -1.46
N ASN A 191 -13.52 -16.66 -2.15
CA ASN A 191 -12.82 -15.53 -1.59
C ASN A 191 -13.64 -14.27 -1.91
N ALA A 192 -13.64 -13.28 -1.05
CA ALA A 192 -14.60 -12.18 -1.19
C ALA A 192 -14.02 -10.81 -0.84
N VAL A 193 -14.67 -9.79 -1.36
CA VAL A 193 -14.75 -8.49 -0.69
C VAL A 193 -15.99 -8.54 0.19
N PHE A 194 -15.80 -8.32 1.49
CA PHE A 194 -16.89 -8.19 2.46
C PHE A 194 -17.13 -6.74 2.82
N ARG A 195 -18.35 -6.44 3.21
CA ARG A 195 -18.77 -5.17 3.82
C ARG A 195 -19.38 -5.44 5.17
N VAL A 196 -18.91 -4.71 6.19
CA VAL A 196 -19.56 -4.62 7.51
C VAL A 196 -20.24 -3.27 7.60
N ALA A 197 -21.56 -3.27 7.68
CA ALA A 197 -22.32 -2.05 7.84
C ALA A 197 -22.12 -1.45 9.26
N PRO A 198 -22.44 -0.16 9.48
CA PRO A 198 -22.31 0.45 10.80
C PRO A 198 -23.11 -0.23 11.94
N ASP A 199 -24.18 -0.97 11.58
CA ASP A 199 -24.95 -1.78 12.51
C ASP A 199 -24.34 -3.17 12.78
N GLY A 200 -23.19 -3.49 12.20
CA GLY A 200 -22.49 -4.77 12.32
C GLY A 200 -22.94 -5.85 11.32
N THR A 201 -23.92 -5.56 10.45
CA THR A 201 -24.35 -6.51 9.42
C THR A 201 -23.22 -6.75 8.41
N ILE A 202 -22.83 -8.02 8.21
CA ILE A 202 -21.83 -8.43 7.25
C ILE A 202 -22.47 -8.96 5.95
N SER A 203 -21.94 -8.56 4.81
CA SER A 203 -22.34 -9.03 3.47
C SER A 203 -21.12 -9.29 2.58
N ALA A 204 -21.17 -10.32 1.74
CA ALA A 204 -20.22 -10.53 0.66
C ALA A 204 -20.65 -9.69 -0.55
N VAL A 205 -19.88 -8.67 -0.89
CA VAL A 205 -20.25 -7.68 -1.93
C VAL A 205 -19.59 -7.93 -3.28
N ALA A 206 -18.51 -8.72 -3.32
CA ALA A 206 -17.91 -9.27 -4.56
C ALA A 206 -17.24 -10.61 -4.24
N THR A 207 -17.44 -11.63 -5.09
CA THR A 207 -16.96 -13.01 -4.87
C THR A 207 -16.29 -13.63 -6.09
N GLU A 208 -16.15 -12.89 -7.18
CA GLU A 208 -15.64 -13.40 -8.46
C GLU A 208 -14.10 -13.29 -8.60
N LEU A 209 -13.42 -12.56 -7.71
CA LEU A 209 -11.96 -12.49 -7.71
C LEU A 209 -11.40 -13.72 -7.00
N GLU A 210 -10.41 -14.36 -7.63
CA GLU A 210 -9.74 -15.52 -7.03
C GLU A 210 -8.90 -15.16 -5.80
N ALA A 211 -8.28 -13.99 -5.81
CA ALA A 211 -7.42 -13.54 -4.72
C ALA A 211 -7.58 -12.02 -4.51
N PRO A 212 -8.76 -11.56 -4.02
CA PRO A 212 -8.94 -10.16 -3.70
C PRO A 212 -7.92 -9.74 -2.63
N ASN A 213 -7.19 -8.63 -2.88
CA ASN A 213 -6.12 -8.18 -2.02
C ASN A 213 -6.31 -6.70 -1.67
N GLY A 214 -5.41 -5.81 -2.02
CA GLY A 214 -5.51 -4.40 -1.73
C GLY A 214 -6.80 -3.76 -2.26
N LEU A 215 -7.34 -2.80 -1.50
CA LEU A 215 -8.53 -2.06 -1.91
C LEU A 215 -8.45 -0.59 -1.49
N GLY A 216 -9.19 0.26 -2.22
CA GLY A 216 -9.24 1.69 -1.93
C GLY A 216 -10.37 2.39 -2.68
N PHE A 217 -10.96 3.40 -2.04
CA PHE A 217 -12.00 4.21 -2.65
C PHE A 217 -11.45 5.35 -3.51
N SER A 218 -12.20 5.71 -4.56
CA SER A 218 -12.06 7.00 -5.22
C SER A 218 -12.32 8.15 -4.22
N PRO A 219 -11.84 9.39 -4.50
CA PRO A 219 -12.02 10.53 -3.59
C PRO A 219 -13.47 10.85 -3.25
N ASP A 220 -14.41 10.52 -4.14
CA ASP A 220 -15.86 10.73 -3.96
C ASP A 220 -16.59 9.51 -3.37
N TYR A 221 -15.86 8.43 -3.04
CA TYR A 221 -16.38 7.16 -2.51
C TYR A 221 -17.36 6.42 -3.43
N LYS A 222 -17.44 6.79 -4.71
CA LYS A 222 -18.36 6.14 -5.68
C LYS A 222 -17.75 4.95 -6.40
N THR A 223 -16.43 4.78 -6.32
CA THR A 223 -15.73 3.65 -6.91
C THR A 223 -14.86 2.97 -5.86
N LEU A 224 -14.95 1.64 -5.76
CA LEU A 224 -14.02 0.82 -5.01
C LEU A 224 -13.10 0.09 -5.99
N TYR A 225 -11.79 0.34 -5.88
CA TYR A 225 -10.76 -0.40 -6.60
C TYR A 225 -10.33 -1.60 -5.77
N VAL A 226 -10.18 -2.76 -6.42
CA VAL A 226 -9.73 -4.00 -5.76
C VAL A 226 -8.69 -4.71 -6.63
N ALA A 227 -7.56 -5.06 -6.04
CA ALA A 227 -6.51 -5.85 -6.67
C ALA A 227 -6.86 -7.34 -6.67
N ASN A 228 -6.46 -8.06 -7.72
CA ASN A 228 -6.50 -9.53 -7.78
C ASN A 228 -5.07 -10.07 -7.79
N ALA A 229 -4.63 -10.63 -6.67
CA ALA A 229 -3.27 -11.11 -6.44
C ALA A 229 -3.01 -12.48 -7.07
N ARG A 230 -3.28 -12.61 -8.39
CA ARG A 230 -3.06 -13.85 -9.16
C ARG A 230 -2.17 -13.58 -10.36
N ALA A 231 -1.06 -14.31 -10.46
CA ALA A 231 -0.14 -14.21 -11.60
C ALA A 231 -0.82 -14.53 -12.94
N ALA A 232 -1.80 -15.45 -12.94
CA ALA A 232 -2.56 -15.81 -14.13
C ALA A 232 -3.55 -14.72 -14.58
N LEU A 233 -3.92 -13.80 -13.68
CA LEU A 233 -4.85 -12.70 -13.96
C LEU A 233 -4.50 -11.50 -13.08
N PRO A 234 -3.36 -10.81 -13.37
CA PRO A 234 -2.85 -9.73 -12.51
C PRO A 234 -3.53 -8.40 -12.85
N ILE A 235 -4.76 -8.23 -12.38
CA ILE A 235 -5.63 -7.09 -12.67
C ILE A 235 -6.05 -6.33 -11.42
N TRP A 236 -6.53 -5.12 -11.63
CA TRP A 236 -7.34 -4.36 -10.68
C TRP A 236 -8.74 -4.19 -11.28
N LYS A 237 -9.77 -4.40 -10.46
CA LYS A 237 -11.16 -4.11 -10.82
C LYS A 237 -11.61 -2.81 -10.16
N ALA A 238 -12.50 -2.10 -10.84
CA ALA A 238 -13.22 -0.94 -10.34
C ALA A 238 -14.71 -1.29 -10.26
N TYR A 239 -15.30 -1.15 -9.09
CA TYR A 239 -16.71 -1.40 -8.80
C TYR A 239 -17.41 -0.09 -8.50
N ALA A 240 -18.58 0.15 -9.10
CA ALA A 240 -19.44 1.23 -8.69
C ALA A 240 -20.12 0.89 -7.36
N VAL A 241 -19.96 1.78 -6.37
CA VAL A 241 -20.59 1.67 -5.06
C VAL A 241 -22.03 2.17 -5.15
N GLN A 242 -22.97 1.30 -4.79
CA GLN A 242 -24.40 1.61 -4.82
C GLN A 242 -24.81 2.37 -3.54
N PRO A 243 -25.96 3.04 -3.53
CA PRO A 243 -26.44 3.79 -2.37
C PRO A 243 -26.60 2.94 -1.08
N ASP A 244 -26.85 1.64 -1.20
CA ASP A 244 -26.93 0.69 -0.08
C ASP A 244 -25.55 0.16 0.35
N GLY A 245 -24.47 0.55 -0.34
CA GLY A 245 -23.12 0.09 -0.12
C GLY A 245 -22.80 -1.26 -0.81
N SER A 246 -23.72 -1.83 -1.58
CA SER A 246 -23.39 -2.96 -2.45
C SER A 246 -22.52 -2.51 -3.63
N LEU A 247 -21.89 -3.47 -4.30
CA LEU A 247 -21.05 -3.23 -5.47
C LEU A 247 -21.75 -3.75 -6.73
N ASP A 248 -21.55 -3.08 -7.84
CA ASP A 248 -21.97 -3.57 -9.16
C ASP A 248 -21.06 -4.74 -9.62
N LYS A 249 -21.21 -5.20 -10.87
CA LYS A 249 -20.37 -6.26 -11.46
C LYS A 249 -18.90 -5.88 -11.61
N GLY A 250 -18.59 -4.60 -11.49
CA GLY A 250 -17.28 -4.03 -11.74
C GLY A 250 -16.77 -4.21 -13.18
N ARG A 251 -15.71 -3.50 -13.48
CA ARG A 251 -14.96 -3.61 -14.75
C ARG A 251 -13.47 -3.79 -14.45
N VAL A 252 -12.72 -4.35 -15.38
CA VAL A 252 -11.25 -4.28 -15.29
C VAL A 252 -10.84 -2.81 -15.40
N PHE A 253 -10.15 -2.34 -14.38
CA PHE A 253 -9.60 -0.99 -14.33
C PHE A 253 -8.23 -0.95 -15.00
N ALA A 254 -7.36 -1.88 -14.63
CA ALA A 254 -6.03 -2.02 -15.21
C ALA A 254 -5.62 -3.49 -15.24
N ASP A 255 -4.79 -3.84 -16.23
CA ASP A 255 -4.23 -5.17 -16.43
C ASP A 255 -2.71 -5.04 -16.57
N SER A 256 -1.97 -5.73 -15.71
CA SER A 256 -0.51 -5.73 -15.69
C SER A 256 0.11 -7.01 -16.28
N SER A 257 -0.65 -7.83 -17.00
CA SER A 257 -0.17 -9.09 -17.60
C SER A 257 1.05 -8.88 -18.49
N SER A 258 1.08 -7.78 -19.25
CA SER A 258 2.22 -7.44 -20.12
C SER A 258 3.49 -7.01 -19.37
N LEU A 259 3.34 -6.63 -18.09
CA LEU A 259 4.44 -6.21 -17.21
C LEU A 259 4.92 -7.34 -16.31
N TYR A 260 4.11 -8.40 -16.18
CA TYR A 260 4.38 -9.48 -15.24
C TYR A 260 5.59 -10.30 -15.69
N LYS A 261 6.54 -10.47 -14.77
CA LYS A 261 7.63 -11.44 -14.83
C LYS A 261 7.61 -12.24 -13.54
N GLU A 262 7.96 -13.52 -13.62
CA GLU A 262 8.05 -14.36 -12.43
C GLU A 262 9.00 -13.74 -11.39
N GLY A 263 8.56 -13.65 -10.14
CA GLY A 263 9.31 -13.05 -9.04
C GLY A 263 9.15 -11.54 -8.85
N ASP A 264 8.51 -10.82 -9.78
CA ASP A 264 8.35 -9.36 -9.69
C ASP A 264 7.18 -8.90 -8.78
N GLY A 265 6.41 -9.85 -8.23
CA GLY A 265 5.19 -9.57 -7.45
C GLY A 265 3.92 -9.60 -8.30
N VAL A 266 2.78 -9.51 -7.65
CA VAL A 266 1.43 -9.51 -8.22
C VAL A 266 0.69 -8.25 -7.75
N PRO A 267 -0.48 -7.90 -8.33
CA PRO A 267 -1.34 -6.86 -7.77
C PRO A 267 -1.60 -7.11 -6.28
N ASP A 268 -1.27 -6.11 -5.45
CA ASP A 268 -1.34 -6.23 -4.00
C ASP A 268 -1.97 -4.95 -3.42
N GLY A 269 -1.39 -4.27 -2.45
CA GLY A 269 -1.96 -3.08 -1.83
C GLY A 269 -2.09 -1.88 -2.79
N LEU A 270 -3.01 -0.98 -2.50
CA LEU A 270 -3.20 0.25 -3.27
C LEU A 270 -3.72 1.41 -2.41
N LYS A 271 -3.44 2.64 -2.85
CA LYS A 271 -4.06 3.86 -2.31
C LYS A 271 -4.36 4.83 -3.45
N VAL A 272 -5.33 5.71 -3.22
CA VAL A 272 -5.79 6.70 -4.21
C VAL A 272 -5.42 8.10 -3.75
N ASP A 273 -5.00 8.96 -4.68
CA ASP A 273 -4.75 10.36 -4.39
C ASP A 273 -6.01 11.22 -4.55
N ILE A 274 -5.93 12.50 -4.12
CA ILE A 274 -7.06 13.44 -4.17
C ILE A 274 -7.55 13.75 -5.58
N HIS A 275 -6.80 13.40 -6.62
CA HIS A 275 -7.14 13.56 -8.03
C HIS A 275 -7.68 12.27 -8.66
N GLY A 276 -7.76 11.18 -7.88
CA GLY A 276 -8.22 9.88 -8.34
C GLY A 276 -7.15 9.01 -8.99
N ASN A 277 -5.88 9.42 -8.97
CA ASN A 277 -4.81 8.54 -9.43
C ASN A 277 -4.60 7.39 -8.45
N VAL A 278 -4.41 6.19 -8.99
CA VAL A 278 -4.27 4.96 -8.20
C VAL A 278 -2.80 4.57 -8.12
N PHE A 279 -2.25 4.57 -6.92
CA PHE A 279 -0.92 4.08 -6.60
C PHE A 279 -1.06 2.64 -6.14
N ALA A 280 -0.80 1.70 -7.04
CA ALA A 280 -1.04 0.27 -6.85
C ALA A 280 0.27 -0.51 -6.89
N THR A 281 0.48 -1.41 -5.93
CA THR A 281 1.63 -2.32 -5.99
C THR A 281 1.34 -3.48 -6.93
N GLY A 282 2.36 -3.93 -7.62
CA GLY A 282 2.24 -4.98 -8.63
C GLY A 282 3.61 -5.33 -9.23
N PRO A 283 3.64 -5.90 -10.45
CA PRO A 283 4.88 -6.33 -11.07
C PRO A 283 5.95 -5.22 -11.12
N GLY A 284 7.08 -5.47 -10.46
CA GLY A 284 8.26 -4.61 -10.41
C GLY A 284 8.23 -3.49 -9.37
N GLY A 285 7.11 -3.23 -8.68
CA GLY A 285 7.04 -2.19 -7.66
C GLY A 285 5.69 -1.51 -7.54
N VAL A 286 5.66 -0.16 -7.51
CA VAL A 286 4.43 0.63 -7.50
C VAL A 286 4.12 1.12 -8.92
N LEU A 287 2.93 0.81 -9.41
CA LEU A 287 2.38 1.28 -10.68
C LEU A 287 1.42 2.43 -10.38
N VAL A 288 1.57 3.55 -11.07
CA VAL A 288 0.72 4.73 -10.89
C VAL A 288 -0.18 4.88 -12.10
N TYR A 289 -1.49 4.75 -11.87
CA TYR A 289 -2.51 4.86 -12.92
C TYR A 289 -3.30 6.15 -12.80
N SER A 290 -3.70 6.72 -13.93
CA SER A 290 -4.71 7.78 -13.97
C SER A 290 -6.10 7.24 -13.56
N PRO A 291 -7.09 8.12 -13.27
CA PRO A 291 -8.46 7.68 -12.98
C PRO A 291 -9.10 6.83 -14.09
N GLU A 292 -8.63 6.98 -15.33
CA GLU A 292 -9.10 6.22 -16.50
C GLU A 292 -8.41 4.86 -16.65
N GLY A 293 -7.36 4.56 -15.84
CA GLY A 293 -6.61 3.32 -15.90
C GLY A 293 -5.38 3.38 -16.83
N THR A 294 -4.95 4.56 -17.27
CA THR A 294 -3.70 4.72 -18.03
C THR A 294 -2.51 4.63 -17.09
N LEU A 295 -1.54 3.76 -17.37
CA LEU A 295 -0.28 3.68 -16.63
C LEU A 295 0.57 4.94 -16.90
N LEU A 296 0.76 5.75 -15.86
CA LEU A 296 1.50 7.02 -15.95
C LEU A 296 3.01 6.82 -15.71
N GLY A 297 3.35 5.92 -14.81
CA GLY A 297 4.75 5.65 -14.46
C GLY A 297 4.85 4.62 -13.35
N ARG A 298 6.09 4.32 -12.95
CA ARG A 298 6.38 3.28 -11.95
C ARG A 298 7.45 3.73 -10.95
N ILE A 299 7.38 3.19 -9.73
CA ILE A 299 8.47 3.20 -8.77
C ILE A 299 8.97 1.77 -8.68
N LEU A 300 10.07 1.48 -9.36
CA LEU A 300 10.65 0.14 -9.45
C LEU A 300 11.52 -0.13 -8.24
N THR A 301 11.08 -1.02 -7.36
CA THR A 301 11.73 -1.31 -6.07
C THR A 301 12.75 -2.44 -6.15
N GLY A 302 12.73 -3.24 -7.23
CA GLY A 302 13.62 -4.38 -7.42
C GLY A 302 13.34 -5.59 -6.51
N VAL A 303 12.23 -5.56 -5.78
CA VAL A 303 11.72 -6.67 -4.95
C VAL A 303 10.20 -6.67 -5.01
N PRO A 304 9.52 -7.79 -4.68
CA PRO A 304 8.07 -7.81 -4.54
C PRO A 304 7.62 -6.70 -3.56
N THR A 305 6.64 -5.93 -3.99
CA THR A 305 6.14 -4.75 -3.26
C THR A 305 4.71 -5.00 -2.85
N SER A 306 4.45 -4.94 -1.57
CA SER A 306 3.19 -5.39 -0.98
C SER A 306 2.14 -4.28 -0.89
N ASN A 307 2.49 -3.09 -0.34
CA ASN A 307 1.47 -2.06 -0.12
C ASN A 307 2.07 -0.65 -0.10
N VAL A 308 1.20 0.36 -0.08
CA VAL A 308 1.56 1.78 0.02
C VAL A 308 0.67 2.51 1.01
N ALA A 309 1.15 3.62 1.56
CA ALA A 309 0.35 4.55 2.34
C ALA A 309 0.81 5.99 2.13
N PHE A 310 -0.13 6.92 2.11
CA PHE A 310 0.20 8.34 2.16
C PHE A 310 0.30 8.81 3.62
N GLY A 311 1.31 9.64 3.90
CA GLY A 311 1.51 10.21 5.22
C GLY A 311 2.16 11.58 5.19
N GLU A 312 2.58 12.09 6.36
CA GLU A 312 3.23 13.40 6.51
C GLU A 312 2.45 14.52 5.81
N LYS A 313 1.18 14.71 6.20
CA LYS A 313 0.20 15.62 5.57
C LYS A 313 -0.27 15.17 4.18
N GLY A 314 -0.10 13.88 3.89
CA GLY A 314 -0.55 13.25 2.63
C GLY A 314 0.43 13.35 1.47
N SER A 315 1.57 14.02 1.61
CA SER A 315 2.53 14.27 0.53
C SER A 315 3.82 13.44 0.62
N THR A 316 3.78 12.33 1.33
CA THR A 316 4.82 11.30 1.33
C THR A 316 4.17 9.96 1.09
N LEU A 317 4.65 9.23 0.10
CA LEU A 317 4.27 7.84 -0.14
C LEU A 317 5.24 6.94 0.61
N PHE A 318 4.73 6.14 1.53
CA PHE A 318 5.42 5.05 2.17
C PHE A 318 5.13 3.77 1.40
N ILE A 319 6.13 2.91 1.23
CA ILE A 319 6.06 1.71 0.40
C ILE A 319 6.62 0.54 1.20
N THR A 320 5.81 -0.48 1.46
CA THR A 320 6.27 -1.75 2.00
C THR A 320 6.74 -2.64 0.86
N ALA A 321 7.98 -3.12 0.94
CA ALA A 321 8.64 -3.83 -0.15
C ALA A 321 9.48 -4.98 0.40
N ASN A 322 8.86 -6.15 0.54
CA ASN A 322 9.44 -7.38 1.07
C ASN A 322 10.04 -7.13 2.49
N HIS A 323 11.35 -7.13 2.64
CA HIS A 323 12.07 -6.99 3.92
C HIS A 323 12.30 -5.53 4.35
N ARG A 324 11.82 -4.54 3.58
CA ARG A 324 12.12 -3.12 3.82
C ARG A 324 10.92 -2.21 3.62
N VAL A 325 11.00 -1.02 4.20
CA VAL A 325 10.05 0.07 3.98
C VAL A 325 10.79 1.26 3.39
N LEU A 326 10.23 1.81 2.31
CA LEU A 326 10.73 2.97 1.60
C LEU A 326 9.80 4.15 1.79
N ARG A 327 10.30 5.38 1.54
CA ARG A 327 9.47 6.56 1.38
C ARG A 327 9.96 7.43 0.23
N VAL A 328 9.02 8.15 -0.37
CA VAL A 328 9.29 9.16 -1.41
C VAL A 328 8.33 10.34 -1.25
N ARG A 329 8.83 11.56 -1.44
CA ARG A 329 7.98 12.76 -1.48
C ARG A 329 7.17 12.78 -2.76
N THR A 330 5.88 13.13 -2.63
CA THR A 330 4.97 13.32 -3.75
C THR A 330 4.57 14.79 -3.90
N LEU A 331 4.22 15.18 -5.10
CA LEU A 331 3.63 16.49 -5.42
C LEU A 331 2.11 16.47 -5.29
N THR A 332 1.51 15.29 -5.29
CA THR A 332 0.10 15.05 -4.96
C THR A 332 -0.08 14.67 -3.49
N ARG A 333 -1.33 14.44 -3.07
CA ARG A 333 -1.69 14.00 -1.71
C ARG A 333 -2.63 12.82 -1.78
N GLY A 334 -2.48 11.88 -0.85
CA GLY A 334 -3.44 10.79 -0.68
C GLY A 334 -4.81 11.30 -0.21
N VAL A 335 -5.86 10.56 -0.55
CA VAL A 335 -7.19 10.77 0.05
C VAL A 335 -7.08 10.61 1.56
N PRO A 336 -7.51 11.60 2.36
CA PRO A 336 -7.49 11.48 3.81
C PRO A 336 -8.39 10.32 4.27
N LEU A 337 -7.97 9.63 5.33
CA LEU A 337 -8.85 8.66 5.99
C LEU A 337 -10.12 9.36 6.47
N PRO A 338 -11.29 8.71 6.34
CA PRO A 338 -12.55 9.29 6.79
C PRO A 338 -12.52 9.49 8.31
N ARG A 339 -13.15 10.54 8.78
CA ARG A 339 -13.29 10.86 10.20
C ARG A 339 -14.73 11.23 10.50
N ARG A 340 -15.21 10.87 11.69
CA ARG A 340 -16.48 11.37 12.20
C ARG A 340 -16.36 12.90 12.36
N LYS A 341 -17.37 13.62 11.85
CA LYS A 341 -17.45 15.09 11.93
C LYS A 341 -17.88 15.53 13.32
#